data_acc69920233de1dcd3d4b9881920ec0f
#
_entry.id   acc69920233de1dcd3d4b9881920ec0f
#
_cell.length_a   1.000
_cell.length_b   1.000
_cell.length_c   1.000
_cell.angle_alpha   90.00
_cell.angle_beta   90.00
_cell.angle_gamma   90.00
#
_symmetry.space_group_name_H-M   'P 1'
#
loop_
_entity.id
_entity.type
_entity.pdbx_description
1 polymer ?
#
loop_
_entity_poly.entity_id
_entity_poly.type
_entity_poly.pdbx_seq_one_letter_code
_entity_poly.pdbx_strand_id
1 'polypeptide(L)'
;TELNYTKLAHSALLLQHPEVAFLATHPDLVCPSPKGPLPDAGSFMALYETATGRRPQHIFGKPDPAVLGPLLSRYAREDMVMVGDRLSTDKKLAENAGIDFILVLSGEARREDLAGLERQPTLVLDHLGQLEPERT
;
A
#
# COMPACT_ATOMS: atom_id res chain seq x y z
N THR A 1 -14.78 11.35 -11.71
CA THR A 1 -14.90 10.45 -12.88
C THR A 1 -15.69 9.23 -12.44
N GLU A 2 -16.85 9.00 -13.02
CA GLU A 2 -17.68 7.84 -12.68
C GLU A 2 -17.15 6.58 -13.36
N LEU A 3 -17.08 5.48 -12.59
CA LEU A 3 -16.90 4.15 -13.13
C LEU A 3 -18.24 3.65 -13.67
N ASN A 4 -18.25 3.10 -14.88
CA ASN A 4 -19.43 2.50 -15.50
C ASN A 4 -19.05 1.29 -16.34
N TYR A 5 -20.06 0.50 -16.72
CA TYR A 5 -19.86 -0.72 -17.49
C TYR A 5 -19.09 -0.49 -18.80
N THR A 6 -19.39 0.61 -19.51
CA THR A 6 -18.71 0.93 -20.78
C THR A 6 -17.20 1.06 -20.59
N LYS A 7 -16.75 1.72 -19.53
CA LYS A 7 -15.31 1.84 -19.21
C LYS A 7 -14.69 0.49 -18.86
N LEU A 8 -15.37 -0.32 -18.05
CA LEU A 8 -14.90 -1.66 -17.71
C LEU A 8 -14.78 -2.54 -18.94
N ALA A 9 -15.80 -2.58 -19.78
CA ALA A 9 -15.81 -3.35 -21.03
C ALA A 9 -14.72 -2.89 -21.99
N HIS A 10 -14.54 -1.57 -22.17
CA HIS A 10 -13.50 -1.03 -23.04
C HIS A 10 -12.10 -1.41 -22.55
N SER A 11 -11.85 -1.28 -21.25
CA SER A 11 -10.56 -1.69 -20.65
C SER A 11 -10.31 -3.19 -20.80
N ALA A 12 -11.34 -4.03 -20.62
CA ALA A 12 -11.21 -5.48 -20.81
C ALA A 12 -10.88 -5.84 -22.27
N LEU A 13 -11.49 -5.13 -23.25
CA LEU A 13 -11.17 -5.31 -24.66
C LEU A 13 -9.73 -4.88 -24.98
N LEU A 14 -9.27 -3.75 -24.45
CA LEU A 14 -7.88 -3.32 -24.61
C LEU A 14 -6.89 -4.33 -24.04
N LEU A 15 -7.21 -4.95 -22.89
CA LEU A 15 -6.36 -5.97 -22.27
C LEU A 15 -6.31 -7.28 -23.06
N GLN A 16 -7.13 -7.50 -24.09
CA GLN A 16 -6.96 -8.63 -25.03
C GLN A 16 -5.72 -8.46 -25.92
N HIS A 17 -5.21 -7.25 -26.07
CA HIS A 17 -4.03 -6.96 -26.85
C HIS A 17 -2.75 -7.18 -26.01
N PRO A 18 -1.86 -8.10 -26.39
CA PRO A 18 -0.70 -8.46 -25.59
C PRO A 18 0.30 -7.30 -25.42
N GLU A 19 0.33 -6.36 -26.36
CA GLU A 19 1.17 -5.16 -26.33
C GLU A 19 0.69 -4.10 -25.33
N VAL A 20 -0.56 -4.20 -24.85
CA VAL A 20 -1.09 -3.26 -23.86
C VAL A 20 -0.54 -3.62 -22.48
N ALA A 21 0.19 -2.69 -21.87
CA ALA A 21 0.67 -2.83 -20.50
C ALA A 21 -0.50 -2.76 -19.51
N PHE A 22 -0.62 -3.77 -18.65
CA PHE A 22 -1.54 -3.76 -17.53
C PHE A 22 -0.76 -3.46 -16.25
N LEU A 23 -0.98 -2.29 -15.66
CA LEU A 23 -0.32 -1.81 -14.45
C LEU A 23 -1.38 -1.51 -13.40
N ALA A 24 -1.05 -1.73 -12.14
CA ALA A 24 -1.92 -1.39 -11.01
C ALA A 24 -1.19 -0.49 -10.01
N THR A 25 -1.93 0.38 -9.35
CA THR A 25 -1.39 1.37 -8.42
C THR A 25 -1.11 0.80 -7.04
N HIS A 26 -1.88 -0.20 -6.61
CA HIS A 26 -1.74 -0.91 -5.33
C HIS A 26 -2.59 -2.20 -5.33
N PRO A 27 -2.31 -3.17 -4.43
CA PRO A 27 -3.00 -4.45 -4.40
C PRO A 27 -4.28 -4.49 -3.57
N ASP A 28 -4.66 -3.41 -2.87
CA ASP A 28 -5.75 -3.42 -1.90
C ASP A 28 -7.07 -3.82 -2.55
N LEU A 29 -7.72 -4.85 -1.99
CA LEU A 29 -9.00 -5.36 -2.50
C LEU A 29 -10.15 -4.42 -2.19
N VAL A 30 -10.10 -3.77 -1.03
CA VAL A 30 -11.18 -2.92 -0.55
C VAL A 30 -10.63 -1.65 0.10
N CYS A 31 -11.39 -0.56 -0.04
CA CYS A 31 -11.22 0.68 0.71
C CYS A 31 -12.26 0.72 1.84
N PRO A 32 -11.88 0.89 3.11
CA PRO A 32 -12.83 1.00 4.21
C PRO A 32 -13.66 2.29 4.08
N SER A 33 -14.95 2.17 4.40
CA SER A 33 -15.84 3.34 4.48
C SER A 33 -16.83 3.19 5.64
N PRO A 34 -17.44 4.29 6.12
CA PRO A 34 -18.46 4.22 7.16
C PRO A 34 -19.69 3.37 6.82
N LYS A 35 -19.90 3.10 5.52
CA LYS A 35 -21.02 2.27 5.02
C LYS A 35 -20.61 0.83 4.74
N GLY A 36 -19.36 0.47 4.99
CA GLY A 36 -18.79 -0.86 4.69
C GLY A 36 -17.66 -0.78 3.65
N PRO A 37 -17.03 -1.92 3.34
CA PRO A 37 -15.92 -1.98 2.40
C PRO A 37 -16.39 -1.66 0.97
N LEU A 38 -15.64 -0.79 0.29
CA LEU A 38 -15.84 -0.46 -1.12
C LEU A 38 -14.79 -1.15 -1.99
N PRO A 39 -15.12 -1.57 -3.22
CA PRO A 39 -14.13 -2.14 -4.14
C PRO A 39 -12.98 -1.17 -4.41
N ASP A 40 -11.74 -1.67 -4.35
CA ASP A 40 -10.54 -0.91 -4.65
C ASP A 40 -9.75 -1.56 -5.79
N ALA A 41 -8.53 -1.09 -6.08
CA ALA A 41 -7.73 -1.51 -7.23
C ALA A 41 -7.61 -3.03 -7.35
N GLY A 42 -7.42 -3.74 -6.25
CA GLY A 42 -7.33 -5.20 -6.22
C GLY A 42 -8.62 -5.89 -6.69
N SER A 43 -9.80 -5.35 -6.35
CA SER A 43 -11.08 -5.85 -6.85
C SER A 43 -11.20 -5.70 -8.36
N PHE A 44 -10.73 -4.58 -8.92
CA PHE A 44 -10.73 -4.37 -10.38
C PHE A 44 -9.70 -5.26 -11.08
N MET A 45 -8.54 -5.51 -10.46
CA MET A 45 -7.58 -6.49 -10.98
C MET A 45 -8.20 -7.88 -11.08
N ALA A 46 -8.91 -8.34 -10.04
CA ALA A 46 -9.60 -9.64 -10.03
C ALA A 46 -10.70 -9.71 -11.09
N LEU A 47 -11.44 -8.63 -11.30
CA LEU A 47 -12.44 -8.50 -12.37
C LEU A 47 -11.78 -8.71 -13.74
N TYR A 48 -10.69 -7.97 -14.02
CA TYR A 48 -10.01 -8.06 -15.31
C TYR A 48 -9.32 -9.40 -15.50
N GLU A 49 -8.71 -9.96 -14.45
CA GLU A 49 -8.14 -11.31 -14.51
C GLU A 49 -9.21 -12.34 -14.89
N THR A 50 -10.38 -12.29 -14.24
CA THR A 50 -11.50 -13.19 -14.54
C THR A 50 -12.02 -13.00 -15.97
N ALA A 51 -12.13 -11.77 -16.43
CA ALA A 51 -12.67 -11.46 -17.75
C ALA A 51 -11.72 -11.71 -18.91
N THR A 52 -10.40 -11.61 -18.69
CA THR A 52 -9.38 -11.58 -19.76
C THR A 52 -8.29 -12.60 -19.62
N GLY A 53 -8.16 -13.25 -18.44
CA GLY A 53 -7.02 -14.11 -18.09
C GLY A 53 -5.73 -13.33 -17.82
N ARG A 54 -5.74 -12.00 -17.91
CA ARG A 54 -4.56 -11.14 -17.73
C ARG A 54 -4.42 -10.66 -16.30
N ARG A 55 -3.20 -10.69 -15.78
CA ARG A 55 -2.79 -10.06 -14.51
C ARG A 55 -1.94 -8.83 -14.78
N PRO A 56 -1.91 -7.86 -13.84
CA PRO A 56 -0.95 -6.78 -13.93
C PRO A 56 0.49 -7.30 -14.06
N GLN A 57 1.24 -6.71 -14.98
CA GLN A 57 2.68 -6.96 -15.13
C GLN A 57 3.47 -6.35 -13.98
N HIS A 58 2.95 -5.28 -13.39
CA HIS A 58 3.49 -4.65 -12.20
C HIS A 58 2.38 -4.04 -11.35
N ILE A 59 2.49 -4.23 -10.04
CA ILE A 59 1.61 -3.62 -9.04
C ILE A 59 2.48 -2.69 -8.21
N PHE A 60 2.22 -1.40 -8.30
CA PHE A 60 2.91 -0.37 -7.51
C PHE A 60 2.33 -0.28 -6.11
N GLY A 61 2.95 0.58 -5.29
CA GLY A 61 2.44 0.86 -3.94
C GLY A 61 3.01 -0.07 -2.88
N LYS A 62 2.66 0.22 -1.64
CA LYS A 62 3.08 -0.57 -0.46
C LYS A 62 2.57 -2.01 -0.57
N PRO A 63 3.35 -3.02 -0.22
CA PRO A 63 4.67 -2.97 0.44
C PRO A 63 5.90 -3.00 -0.51
N ASP A 64 5.74 -2.68 -1.79
CA ASP A 64 6.85 -2.65 -2.75
C ASP A 64 7.78 -1.46 -2.45
N PRO A 65 9.08 -1.69 -2.12
CA PRO A 65 10.04 -0.63 -1.82
C PRO A 65 10.36 0.27 -3.02
N ALA A 66 10.01 -0.11 -4.23
CA ALA A 66 10.18 0.71 -5.42
C ALA A 66 9.50 2.09 -5.31
N VAL A 67 8.41 2.20 -4.52
CA VAL A 67 7.74 3.48 -4.26
C VAL A 67 8.63 4.49 -3.55
N LEU A 68 9.67 4.03 -2.85
CA LEU A 68 10.65 4.86 -2.16
C LEU A 68 11.88 5.18 -3.02
N GLY A 69 11.95 4.70 -4.26
CA GLY A 69 13.10 4.87 -5.15
C GLY A 69 13.64 6.31 -5.21
N PRO A 70 12.79 7.34 -5.43
CA PRO A 70 13.23 8.74 -5.43
C PRO A 70 13.80 9.22 -4.10
N LEU A 71 13.34 8.69 -2.97
CA LEU A 71 13.84 9.02 -1.63
C LEU A 71 15.15 8.26 -1.33
N LEU A 72 15.19 6.96 -1.64
CA LEU A 72 16.38 6.12 -1.46
C LEU A 72 17.59 6.55 -2.32
N SER A 73 17.35 7.27 -3.42
CA SER A 73 18.43 7.88 -4.22
C SER A 73 18.97 9.17 -3.62
N ARG A 74 18.27 9.77 -2.64
CA ARG A 74 18.58 11.08 -2.08
C ARG A 74 19.00 11.04 -0.61
N TYR A 75 18.47 10.08 0.14
CA TYR A 75 18.70 9.96 1.58
C TYR A 75 19.27 8.59 1.91
N ALA A 76 20.11 8.51 2.93
CA ALA A 76 20.56 7.23 3.48
C ALA A 76 19.39 6.54 4.24
N ARG A 77 19.41 5.21 4.31
CA ARG A 77 18.31 4.46 4.97
C ARG A 77 18.18 4.78 6.46
N GLU A 78 19.29 5.01 7.11
CA GLU A 78 19.41 5.41 8.52
C GLU A 78 18.78 6.79 8.81
N ASP A 79 18.63 7.63 7.77
CA ASP A 79 17.98 8.95 7.88
C ASP A 79 16.49 8.89 7.53
N MET A 80 15.96 7.68 7.27
CA MET A 80 14.58 7.50 6.83
C MET A 80 13.79 6.69 7.83
N VAL A 81 12.57 7.10 8.08
CA VAL A 81 11.59 6.36 8.86
C VAL A 81 10.25 6.33 8.15
N MET A 82 9.63 5.16 8.11
CA MET A 82 8.24 5.02 7.67
C MET A 82 7.31 5.19 8.87
N VAL A 83 6.30 6.04 8.75
CA VAL A 83 5.24 6.17 9.75
C VAL A 83 3.94 5.65 9.14
N GLY A 84 3.25 4.77 9.83
CA GLY A 84 2.01 4.19 9.32
C GLY A 84 1.21 3.45 10.38
N ASP A 85 0.01 3.08 10.02
CA ASP A 85 -0.95 2.41 10.90
C ASP A 85 -1.22 0.94 10.51
N ARG A 86 -0.64 0.47 9.38
CA ARG A 86 -0.86 -0.88 8.87
C ARG A 86 0.40 -1.73 8.95
N LEU A 87 0.28 -2.88 9.61
CA LEU A 87 1.41 -3.82 9.71
C LEU A 87 1.65 -4.57 8.38
N SER A 88 0.58 -4.88 7.64
CA SER A 88 0.64 -5.63 6.38
C SER A 88 1.24 -4.85 5.21
N THR A 89 1.14 -3.53 5.22
CA THR A 89 1.61 -2.68 4.13
C THR A 89 2.71 -1.72 4.57
N ASP A 90 2.48 -0.88 5.58
CA ASP A 90 3.43 0.17 5.99
C ASP A 90 4.68 -0.42 6.65
N LYS A 91 4.46 -1.27 7.67
CA LYS A 91 5.57 -1.98 8.33
C LYS A 91 6.33 -2.85 7.33
N LYS A 92 5.59 -3.58 6.48
CA LYS A 92 6.20 -4.45 5.47
C LYS A 92 7.01 -3.65 4.44
N LEU A 93 6.55 -2.46 4.05
CA LEU A 93 7.32 -1.55 3.20
C LEU A 93 8.64 -1.14 3.87
N ALA A 94 8.58 -0.75 5.15
CA ALA A 94 9.78 -0.37 5.90
C ALA A 94 10.79 -1.53 6.00
N GLU A 95 10.30 -2.74 6.30
CA GLU A 95 11.12 -3.95 6.32
C GLU A 95 11.78 -4.24 4.97
N ASN A 96 11.00 -4.20 3.88
CA ASN A 96 11.49 -4.45 2.53
C ASN A 96 12.48 -3.39 2.05
N ALA A 97 12.32 -2.14 2.49
CA ALA A 97 13.22 -1.04 2.19
C ALA A 97 14.45 -0.98 3.12
N GLY A 98 14.44 -1.69 4.24
CA GLY A 98 15.50 -1.66 5.25
C GLY A 98 15.59 -0.32 5.99
N ILE A 99 14.45 0.30 6.28
CA ILE A 99 14.33 1.55 7.03
C ILE A 99 13.57 1.31 8.35
N ASP A 100 13.62 2.28 9.25
CA ASP A 100 12.88 2.24 10.50
C ASP A 100 11.37 2.39 10.30
N PHE A 101 10.60 1.87 11.28
CA PHE A 101 9.15 1.95 11.27
C PHE A 101 8.59 2.46 12.60
N ILE A 102 7.76 3.49 12.53
CA ILE A 102 6.94 4.00 13.64
C ILE A 102 5.50 3.60 13.39
N LEU A 103 4.94 2.82 14.31
CA LEU A 103 3.52 2.48 14.29
C LEU A 103 2.71 3.56 15.00
N VAL A 104 1.65 4.05 14.35
CA VAL A 104 0.62 4.88 14.99
C VAL A 104 -0.67 4.08 15.16
N LEU A 105 -1.24 4.12 16.37
CA LEU A 105 -2.45 3.36 16.74
C LEU A 105 -3.75 4.12 16.44
N SER A 106 -3.65 5.26 15.78
CA SER A 106 -4.82 6.08 15.39
C SER A 106 -5.58 5.57 14.18
N GLY A 107 -5.11 4.47 13.56
CA GLY A 107 -5.69 3.88 12.36
C GLY A 107 -6.13 2.42 12.54
N GLU A 108 -5.60 1.52 11.68
CA GLU A 108 -6.04 0.13 11.59
C GLU A 108 -5.47 -0.76 12.70
N ALA A 109 -4.14 -0.72 12.91
CA ALA A 109 -3.48 -1.60 13.87
C ALA A 109 -3.82 -1.29 15.31
N ARG A 110 -3.84 -2.35 16.12
CA ARG A 110 -4.06 -2.29 17.56
C ARG A 110 -2.84 -2.82 18.31
N ARG A 111 -2.76 -2.48 19.60
CA ARG A 111 -1.63 -2.88 20.46
C ARG A 111 -1.48 -4.39 20.58
N GLU A 112 -2.60 -5.12 20.49
CA GLU A 112 -2.63 -6.58 20.54
C GLU A 112 -1.98 -7.23 19.32
N ASP A 113 -1.99 -6.55 18.16
CA ASP A 113 -1.41 -7.04 16.90
C ASP A 113 0.13 -7.06 16.93
N LEU A 114 0.74 -6.43 17.94
CA LEU A 114 2.19 -6.45 18.14
C LEU A 114 2.68 -7.79 18.72
N ALA A 115 1.78 -8.57 19.34
CA ALA A 115 2.13 -9.86 19.88
C ALA A 115 2.50 -10.83 18.75
N GLY A 116 3.71 -11.40 18.83
CA GLY A 116 4.18 -12.40 17.85
C GLY A 116 4.81 -11.83 16.58
N LEU A 117 5.00 -10.51 16.47
CA LEU A 117 5.80 -9.94 15.39
C LEU A 117 7.28 -10.34 15.54
N GLU A 118 7.88 -10.89 14.49
CA GLU A 118 9.31 -11.20 14.46
C GLU A 118 10.17 -9.95 14.64
N ARG A 119 9.78 -8.85 13.99
CA ARG A 119 10.41 -7.54 14.12
C ARG A 119 9.40 -6.54 14.66
N GLN A 120 9.69 -5.98 15.83
CA GLN A 120 8.87 -4.93 16.43
C GLN A 120 9.08 -3.59 15.70
N PRO A 121 8.07 -2.68 15.68
CA PRO A 121 8.28 -1.30 15.29
C PRO A 121 9.39 -0.65 16.13
N THR A 122 10.13 0.28 15.53
CA THR A 122 11.14 1.10 16.25
C THR A 122 10.49 1.92 17.37
N LEU A 123 9.25 2.40 17.11
CA LEU A 123 8.46 3.14 18.09
C LEU A 123 6.98 2.87 17.86
N VAL A 124 6.18 2.89 18.94
CA VAL A 124 4.71 2.78 18.89
C VAL A 124 4.12 4.00 19.58
N LEU A 125 3.28 4.74 18.87
CA LEU A 125 2.61 5.95 19.32
C LEU A 125 1.09 5.78 19.24
N ASP A 126 0.34 6.44 20.09
CA ASP A 126 -1.12 6.46 19.96
C ASP A 126 -1.54 7.29 18.74
N HIS A 127 -0.80 8.35 18.43
CA HIS A 127 -0.97 9.18 17.22
C HIS A 127 0.33 9.93 16.90
N LEU A 128 0.49 10.37 15.66
CA LEU A 128 1.70 11.07 15.19
C LEU A 128 2.02 12.36 15.97
N GLY A 129 1.02 13.03 16.51
CA GLY A 129 1.21 14.23 17.34
C GLY A 129 2.01 14.02 18.63
N GLN A 130 2.32 12.77 19.00
CA GLN A 130 3.23 12.46 20.13
C GLN A 130 4.72 12.53 19.71
N LEU A 131 5.01 12.63 18.43
CA LEU A 131 6.36 12.83 17.92
C LEU A 131 6.71 14.31 18.04
N GLU A 132 7.38 14.67 19.13
CA GLU A 132 7.90 16.04 19.29
C GLU A 132 9.27 16.12 18.60
N PRO A 133 9.45 17.02 17.60
CA PRO A 133 10.79 17.29 17.08
C PRO A 133 11.62 17.94 18.18
N GLU A 134 12.86 17.51 18.36
CA GLU A 134 13.79 18.21 19.23
C GLU A 134 13.85 19.67 18.80
N ARG A 135 13.52 20.58 19.72
CA ARG A 135 13.67 22.03 19.49
C ARG A 135 15.16 22.34 19.57
N THR A 136 15.81 22.38 18.41
CA THR A 136 17.15 22.96 18.27
C THR A 136 17.12 24.48 18.40
#